data_c78ea1c4780d305a47a2a8996e6fca20
#
_entry.id   c78ea1c4780d305a47a2a8996e6fca20
#
_cell.length_a   1.000
_cell.length_b   1.000
_cell.length_c   1.000
_cell.angle_alpha   90.00
_cell.angle_beta   90.00
_cell.angle_gamma   90.00
#
_symmetry.space_group_name_H-M   'P 1'
#
loop_
_entity.id
_entity.type
_entity.pdbx_description
1 polymer ?
#
loop_
_entity_poly.entity_id
_entity_poly.type
_entity_poly.pdbx_seq_one_letter_code
_entity_poly.pdbx_strand_id
1 'polypeptide(L)'
;MAKSSNKFDYSKYQVKSDLQTHTLTIDETGDSFEVTVKQLPWVKRNQLVSKCLIIGAEGEQSFDGDLYIKECLKQMIVEAPWGATTESFLLSIDERLGKVLESLVPTAFGTDEGGNTPDEIKKG
;
A
#
# COMPACT_ATOMS: atom_id res chain seq x y z
N MET A 1 11.47 -12.78 -34.58
CA MET A 1 11.54 -12.41 -34.12
C MET A 1 11.27 -11.54 -34.00
N ALA A 2 10.99 -11.38 -33.79
CA ALA A 2 10.71 -10.69 -33.60
C ALA A 2 10.98 -9.91 -33.41
N LYS A 3 11.14 -9.73 -33.39
CA LYS A 3 11.45 -9.15 -33.15
C LYS A 3 11.52 -8.25 -33.03
N SER A 4 11.41 -8.23 -32.88
CA SER A 4 11.58 -7.48 -32.74
C SER A 4 12.00 -6.42 -32.41
N SER A 5 12.30 -6.23 -32.65
CA SER A 5 12.77 -4.90 -32.66
C SER A 5 11.93 -4.05 -31.78
N ASN A 6 10.78 -3.92 -31.99
CA ASN A 6 9.94 -3.16 -31.14
C ASN A 6 9.48 -4.02 -29.99
N LYS A 7 10.34 -4.83 -29.58
CA LYS A 7 9.99 -5.66 -28.48
C LYS A 7 9.79 -4.86 -27.25
N PHE A 8 8.73 -5.18 -26.56
CA PHE A 8 8.41 -4.57 -25.30
C PHE A 8 9.38 -5.09 -24.23
N ASP A 9 10.02 -4.19 -23.52
CA ASP A 9 10.97 -4.58 -22.49
C ASP A 9 10.24 -4.64 -21.15
N TYR A 10 9.68 -5.77 -20.82
CA TYR A 10 8.89 -5.93 -19.62
C TYR A 10 9.72 -5.89 -18.35
N SER A 11 11.04 -6.07 -18.47
CA SER A 11 11.86 -6.05 -17.28
C SER A 11 11.80 -4.70 -16.56
N LYS A 12 11.47 -3.65 -17.28
CA LYS A 12 11.32 -2.33 -16.67
C LYS A 12 10.13 -2.26 -15.73
N TYR A 13 9.22 -3.21 -15.84
CA TYR A 13 7.98 -3.20 -15.07
C TYR A 13 7.92 -4.30 -14.04
N GLN A 14 9.02 -5.01 -13.84
CA GLN A 14 9.07 -6.02 -12.81
C GLN A 14 9.50 -5.39 -11.50
N VAL A 15 8.93 -5.92 -10.41
CA VAL A 15 9.26 -5.43 -9.08
C VAL A 15 10.75 -5.66 -8.84
N LYS A 16 11.42 -4.61 -8.35
CA LYS A 16 12.83 -4.71 -8.04
C LYS A 16 13.03 -5.47 -6.75
N SER A 17 14.10 -6.23 -6.68
CA SER A 17 14.46 -6.88 -5.44
C SER A 17 15.12 -5.90 -4.47
N ASP A 18 15.55 -4.75 -4.97
CA ASP A 18 16.21 -3.77 -4.12
C ASP A 18 15.22 -3.13 -3.18
N LEU A 19 15.65 -2.93 -1.95
CA LEU A 19 14.83 -2.25 -0.96
C LEU A 19 14.97 -0.75 -1.15
N GLN A 20 13.94 -0.03 -0.75
CA GLN A 20 13.95 1.43 -0.84
C GLN A 20 13.80 2.00 0.55
N THR A 21 14.59 3.04 0.84
CA THR A 21 14.51 3.71 2.12
C THR A 21 13.80 5.05 1.92
N HIS A 22 12.77 5.29 2.72
CA HIS A 22 12.02 6.53 2.70
C HIS A 22 12.20 7.27 4.00
N THR A 23 12.36 8.58 3.89
CA THR A 23 12.37 9.44 5.06
C THR A 23 10.97 10.02 5.21
N LEU A 24 10.35 9.76 6.35
CA LEU A 24 9.01 10.23 6.63
C LEU A 24 9.06 11.27 7.73
N THR A 25 8.19 12.27 7.61
CA THR A 25 8.15 13.35 8.58
C THR A 25 6.74 13.52 9.11
N ILE A 26 6.63 13.64 10.42
CA ILE A 26 5.35 13.92 11.07
C ILE A 26 5.26 15.43 11.21
N ASP A 27 4.41 16.05 10.39
CA ASP A 27 4.35 17.49 10.29
C ASP A 27 4.00 18.15 11.62
N GLU A 28 3.13 17.54 12.39
CA GLU A 28 2.66 18.14 13.64
C GLU A 28 3.77 18.30 14.67
N THR A 29 4.77 17.42 14.61
CA THR A 29 5.85 17.47 15.59
C THR A 29 7.20 17.81 15.00
N GLY A 30 7.33 17.66 13.67
CA GLY A 30 8.62 17.82 13.01
C GLY A 30 9.52 16.61 13.11
N ASP A 31 9.06 15.54 13.73
CA ASP A 31 9.87 14.33 13.84
C ASP A 31 10.04 13.67 12.46
N SER A 32 11.24 13.16 12.23
CA SER A 32 11.54 12.43 11.00
C SER A 32 12.18 11.11 11.33
N PHE A 33 11.93 10.13 10.48
CA PHE A 33 12.53 8.82 10.66
C PHE A 33 12.59 8.14 9.31
N GLU A 34 13.38 7.07 9.23
CA GLU A 34 13.53 6.33 8.00
C GLU A 34 12.94 4.94 8.13
N VAL A 35 12.28 4.49 7.06
CA VAL A 35 11.83 3.11 6.98
C VAL A 35 12.34 2.53 5.67
N THR A 36 12.65 1.24 5.69
CA THR A 36 13.07 0.54 4.49
C THR A 36 11.93 -0.38 4.09
N VAL A 37 11.52 -0.28 2.83
CA VAL A 37 10.35 -1.01 2.36
C VAL A 37 10.71 -1.78 1.10
N LYS A 38 9.92 -2.82 0.84
CA LYS A 38 9.97 -3.53 -0.42
C LYS A 38 8.68 -3.25 -1.16
N GLN A 39 8.74 -3.31 -2.48
CA GLN A 39 7.59 -3.06 -3.33
C GLN A 39 6.70 -4.29 -3.37
N LEU A 40 5.39 -4.08 -3.34
CA LEU A 40 4.44 -5.17 -3.50
C LEU A 40 4.18 -5.43 -4.97
N PRO A 41 4.27 -6.68 -5.43
CA PRO A 41 3.88 -6.98 -6.80
C PRO A 41 2.39 -6.75 -7.01
N TRP A 42 2.03 -6.49 -8.25
CA TRP A 42 0.64 -6.18 -8.62
C TRP A 42 -0.33 -7.28 -8.18
N VAL A 43 0.03 -8.54 -8.41
CA VAL A 43 -0.86 -9.63 -8.04
C VAL A 43 -1.01 -9.70 -6.52
N LYS A 44 0.08 -9.47 -5.80
CA LYS A 44 0.01 -9.50 -4.34
C LYS A 44 -0.90 -8.43 -3.81
N ARG A 45 -0.80 -7.22 -4.37
CA ARG A 45 -1.68 -6.14 -3.97
C ARG A 45 -3.14 -6.52 -4.22
N ASN A 46 -3.43 -7.12 -5.39
CA ASN A 46 -4.78 -7.53 -5.70
C ASN A 46 -5.29 -8.61 -4.75
N GLN A 47 -4.42 -9.51 -4.34
CA GLN A 47 -4.82 -10.54 -3.38
C GLN A 47 -5.19 -9.93 -2.04
N LEU A 48 -4.44 -8.90 -1.64
CA LEU A 48 -4.76 -8.21 -0.39
C LEU A 48 -6.08 -7.47 -0.49
N VAL A 49 -6.35 -6.85 -1.63
CA VAL A 49 -7.64 -6.19 -1.83
C VAL A 49 -8.77 -7.20 -1.70
N SER A 50 -8.62 -8.35 -2.35
CA SER A 50 -9.66 -9.39 -2.28
C SER A 50 -9.88 -9.87 -0.86
N LYS A 51 -8.80 -10.02 -0.12
CA LYS A 51 -8.89 -10.48 1.26
C LYS A 51 -9.68 -9.51 2.12
N CYS A 52 -9.67 -8.24 1.77
CA CYS A 52 -10.28 -7.20 2.57
C CYS A 52 -11.70 -6.85 2.11
N LEU A 53 -12.21 -7.52 1.09
CA LEU A 53 -13.59 -7.32 0.67
C LEU A 53 -14.52 -8.07 1.59
N ILE A 54 -15.62 -7.41 1.94
CA ILE A 54 -16.61 -7.99 2.84
C ILE A 54 -17.92 -8.07 2.07
N ILE A 55 -18.54 -9.24 2.08
CA ILE A 55 -19.83 -9.42 1.42
C ILE A 55 -20.87 -9.65 2.49
N GLY A 56 -21.86 -8.76 2.51
CA GLY A 56 -22.91 -8.84 3.50
C GLY A 56 -23.95 -9.91 3.17
N ALA A 57 -24.89 -10.08 4.07
CA ALA A 57 -25.89 -11.13 3.96
C ALA A 57 -26.78 -10.97 2.75
N GLU A 58 -26.94 -9.74 2.29
CA GLU A 58 -27.81 -9.49 1.14
C GLU A 58 -27.02 -9.21 -0.12
N GLY A 59 -25.74 -9.60 -0.13
CA GLY A 59 -24.92 -9.43 -1.32
C GLY A 59 -24.24 -8.09 -1.44
N GLU A 60 -24.48 -7.19 -0.49
CA GLU A 60 -23.78 -5.91 -0.53
C GLU A 60 -22.30 -6.10 -0.26
N GLN A 61 -21.48 -5.25 -0.82
CA GLN A 61 -20.04 -5.32 -0.68
C GLN A 61 -19.51 -4.10 0.04
N SER A 62 -18.50 -4.32 0.88
CA SER A 62 -17.78 -3.24 1.49
C SER A 62 -16.31 -3.61 1.53
N PHE A 63 -15.45 -2.63 1.80
CA PHE A 63 -14.01 -2.84 1.79
C PHE A 63 -13.46 -2.45 3.15
N ASP A 64 -12.71 -3.38 3.75
CA ASP A 64 -12.07 -3.11 5.04
C ASP A 64 -10.74 -2.42 4.79
N GLY A 65 -10.78 -1.10 4.72
CA GLY A 65 -9.58 -0.32 4.44
C GLY A 65 -8.52 -0.43 5.50
N ASP A 66 -8.93 -0.53 6.76
CA ASP A 66 -7.97 -0.65 7.85
C ASP A 66 -7.20 -1.96 7.76
N LEU A 67 -7.89 -3.02 7.45
CA LEU A 67 -7.23 -4.31 7.29
C LEU A 67 -6.26 -4.27 6.12
N TYR A 68 -6.66 -3.65 5.02
CA TYR A 68 -5.81 -3.54 3.85
C TYR A 68 -4.51 -2.79 4.19
N ILE A 69 -4.64 -1.64 4.86
CA ILE A 69 -3.46 -0.85 5.22
C ILE A 69 -2.56 -1.64 6.17
N LYS A 70 -3.14 -2.29 7.17
CA LYS A 70 -2.34 -3.07 8.10
C LYS A 70 -1.57 -4.19 7.40
N GLU A 71 -2.26 -4.91 6.52
CA GLU A 71 -1.62 -6.03 5.84
C GLU A 71 -0.51 -5.55 4.89
N CYS A 72 -0.76 -4.45 4.20
CA CYS A 72 0.28 -3.89 3.34
C CYS A 72 1.51 -3.48 4.14
N LEU A 73 1.31 -2.76 5.23
CA LEU A 73 2.45 -2.28 6.01
C LEU A 73 3.24 -3.42 6.61
N LYS A 74 2.55 -4.46 7.09
CA LYS A 74 3.24 -5.61 7.66
C LYS A 74 4.11 -6.31 6.64
N GLN A 75 3.70 -6.30 5.39
CA GLN A 75 4.46 -6.96 4.34
C GLN A 75 5.52 -6.07 3.72
N MET A 76 5.27 -4.78 3.65
CA MET A 76 6.17 -3.86 2.95
C MET A 76 7.34 -3.39 3.80
N ILE A 77 7.11 -3.09 5.07
CA ILE A 77 8.16 -2.50 5.90
C ILE A 77 9.12 -3.58 6.35
N VAL A 78 10.37 -3.46 5.91
CA VAL A 78 11.42 -4.42 6.23
C VAL A 78 12.23 -3.99 7.43
N GLU A 79 12.49 -2.68 7.52
CA GLU A 79 13.25 -2.11 8.64
C GLU A 79 12.62 -0.81 9.07
N ALA A 80 12.59 -0.59 10.36
CA ALA A 80 12.03 0.64 10.92
C ALA A 80 12.60 0.86 12.31
N PRO A 81 12.50 2.11 12.82
CA PRO A 81 13.04 2.40 14.16
C PRO A 81 12.41 1.59 15.27
N TRP A 82 11.19 1.10 15.05
CA TRP A 82 10.49 0.32 16.09
C TRP A 82 10.74 -1.17 15.97
N GLY A 83 11.60 -1.60 15.05
CA GLY A 83 11.84 -3.01 14.85
C GLY A 83 10.80 -3.60 13.92
N ALA A 84 10.25 -4.75 14.27
CA ALA A 84 9.26 -5.41 13.42
C ALA A 84 7.94 -4.64 13.41
N THR A 85 7.34 -4.53 12.22
CA THR A 85 6.04 -3.89 12.09
C THR A 85 4.97 -4.95 12.30
N THR A 86 4.47 -5.04 13.51
CA THR A 86 3.48 -6.05 13.87
C THR A 86 2.11 -5.43 13.97
N GLU A 87 1.10 -6.28 14.03
CA GLU A 87 -0.24 -5.79 14.23
C GLU A 87 -0.38 -5.06 15.57
N SER A 88 0.25 -5.59 16.62
CA SER A 88 0.23 -4.91 17.91
C SER A 88 0.77 -3.50 17.82
N PHE A 89 1.89 -3.35 17.11
CA PHE A 89 2.46 -2.02 16.95
C PHE A 89 1.48 -1.10 16.23
N LEU A 90 0.91 -1.59 15.12
CA LEU A 90 0.01 -0.75 14.32
C LEU A 90 -1.25 -0.37 15.08
N LEU A 91 -1.72 -1.24 15.97
CA LEU A 91 -2.89 -0.93 16.77
C LEU A 91 -2.60 0.07 17.88
N SER A 92 -1.33 0.29 18.19
CA SER A 92 -0.94 1.14 19.32
C SER A 92 -0.56 2.56 18.92
N ILE A 93 -0.37 2.84 17.64
CA ILE A 93 0.10 4.16 17.21
C ILE A 93 -1.08 5.10 17.02
N ASP A 94 -0.78 6.41 17.09
CA ASP A 94 -1.86 7.38 16.92
C ASP A 94 -1.97 7.78 15.44
N GLU A 95 -2.92 8.65 15.19
CA GLU A 95 -3.25 9.04 13.83
C GLU A 95 -2.10 9.75 13.13
N ARG A 96 -1.29 10.50 13.86
CA ARG A 96 -0.20 11.24 13.24
C ARG A 96 0.80 10.30 12.58
N LEU A 97 1.22 9.28 13.31
CA LEU A 97 2.14 8.30 12.76
C LEU A 97 1.44 7.42 11.74
N GLY A 98 0.21 7.04 12.03
CA GLY A 98 -0.54 6.17 11.12
C GLY A 98 -0.71 6.76 9.74
N LYS A 99 -1.03 8.06 9.65
CA LYS A 99 -1.21 8.71 8.36
C LYS A 99 0.07 8.73 7.54
N VAL A 100 1.19 8.95 8.21
CA VAL A 100 2.47 9.00 7.51
C VAL A 100 2.81 7.62 6.95
N LEU A 101 2.56 6.56 7.73
CA LEU A 101 2.79 5.21 7.26
C LEU A 101 1.85 4.84 6.13
N GLU A 102 0.61 5.30 6.21
CA GLU A 102 -0.36 5.01 5.17
C GLU A 102 0.07 5.54 3.81
N SER A 103 0.86 6.59 3.77
CA SER A 103 1.33 7.13 2.51
C SER A 103 2.22 6.17 1.74
N LEU A 104 2.73 5.13 2.39
CA LEU A 104 3.53 4.11 1.74
C LEU A 104 2.69 3.06 1.02
N VAL A 105 1.41 2.97 1.35
CA VAL A 105 0.54 1.89 0.89
C VAL A 105 -0.01 2.22 -0.49
N PRO A 106 0.06 1.27 -1.44
CA PRO A 106 -0.51 1.53 -2.76
C PRO A 106 -2.02 1.62 -2.69
N THR A 107 -2.58 2.41 -3.59
CA THR A 107 -4.03 2.58 -3.66
C THR A 107 -4.71 1.26 -3.96
N ALA A 108 -5.74 0.92 -3.19
CA ALA A 108 -6.37 -0.38 -3.32
C ALA A 108 -6.99 -0.60 -4.69
N PHE A 109 -7.54 0.45 -5.27
CA PHE A 109 -8.26 0.31 -6.53
C PHE A 109 -7.56 0.99 -7.70
N GLY A 110 -6.28 1.29 -7.53
CA GLY A 110 -5.48 1.78 -8.64
C GLY A 110 -5.66 3.25 -8.97
N THR A 111 -6.44 3.98 -8.21
CA THR A 111 -6.55 5.40 -8.41
C THR A 111 -5.86 6.11 -7.30
N ASP A 112 -5.20 7.17 -7.63
CA ASP A 112 -4.47 7.85 -6.62
C ASP A 112 -4.78 9.29 -6.57
N GLU A 113 -5.64 9.74 -7.37
CA GLU A 113 -6.00 11.06 -7.19
C GLU A 113 -7.22 11.04 -6.52
N GLY A 114 -7.03 11.23 -5.54
CA GLY A 114 -8.10 11.25 -4.96
C GLY A 114 -9.10 10.46 -5.56
N GLY A 115 -8.86 10.11 -5.54
CA GLY A 115 -9.65 9.54 -5.72
C GLY A 115 -10.78 9.42 -6.12
N ASN A 116 -10.92 9.53 -6.21
CA ASN A 116 -11.85 9.46 -6.56
C ASN A 116 -12.44 8.55 -6.42
N THR A 117 -12.86 8.45 -6.08
CA THR A 117 -13.41 7.63 -5.89
C THR A 117 -14.21 7.09 -6.45
N PRO A 118 -14.44 6.33 -6.42
CA PRO A 118 -15.21 5.78 -7.26
C PRO A 118 -16.61 6.14 -7.20
N ASP A 119 -16.88 6.62 -6.76
CA ASP A 119 -17.81 7.00 -6.88
C ASP A 119 -17.86 7.75 -7.45
N GLU A 120 -17.43 8.17 -7.43
CA GLU A 120 -17.33 8.63 -8.11
C GLU A 120 -17.08 8.03 -8.92
N ILE A 121 -16.92 7.43 -9.04
CA ILE A 121 -16.71 6.84 -9.77
C ILE A 121 -17.66 6.55 -10.23
N LYS A 122 -18.18 6.93 -9.87
CA LYS A 122 -18.80 6.89 -10.10
C LYS A 122 -19.16 7.42 -10.54
N LYS A 123 -19.30 7.90 -10.45
CA LYS A 123 -19.50 8.37 -10.67
C LYS A 123 -19.40 8.55 -11.02
N GLY A 124 -19.31 8.53 -10.94
CA GLY A 124 -19.24 8.63 -11.00
C GLY A 124 -19.27 8.67 -11.16
#